data_e57d470b607b230b6e8a5400efb9c9dd
#
_entry.id   e57d470b607b230b6e8a5400efb9c9dd
#
_cell.length_a   1.000
_cell.length_b   1.000
_cell.length_c   1.000
_cell.angle_alpha   90.00
_cell.angle_beta   90.00
_cell.angle_gamma   90.00
#
_symmetry.space_group_name_H-M   'P 1'
#
loop_
_entity.id
_entity.type
_entity.pdbx_description
1 polymer ?
#
loop_
_entity_poly.entity_id
_entity_poly.type
_entity_poly.pdbx_seq_one_letter_code
_entity_poly.pdbx_strand_id
1 'polypeptide(L)'
;MRNFVKITFRLRQDENGFSPPVETLWGKETNHPRNFIIDSIPFFTTDVSHGDIVETVCEGKRVWGERVARKSGNSLIRVRFLDKSIYSEVKKDLELSGCKSEWLDRYQILAISIPPGTDLSKIQEYLESKARTGLIEFEELVLRH
;
A
#
# COMPACT_ATOMS: atom_id res chain seq x y z
N MET A 1 9.44 -21.48 11.99
CA MET A 1 8.31 -20.58 11.70
C MET A 1 8.79 -19.14 11.75
N ARG A 2 8.47 -18.34 10.71
CA ARG A 2 8.87 -16.93 10.67
C ARG A 2 7.86 -16.08 11.44
N ASN A 3 8.37 -15.15 12.22
CA ASN A 3 7.54 -14.27 13.02
C ASN A 3 7.23 -12.98 12.27
N PHE A 4 6.12 -12.37 12.64
CA PHE A 4 5.72 -11.05 12.14
C PHE A 4 6.00 -10.01 13.21
N VAL A 5 6.43 -8.83 12.76
CA VAL A 5 6.76 -7.69 13.60
C VAL A 5 6.04 -6.46 13.08
N LYS A 6 5.56 -5.62 13.98
CA LYS A 6 4.99 -4.32 13.60
C LYS A 6 6.11 -3.33 13.35
N ILE A 7 6.12 -2.74 12.16
CA ILE A 7 7.12 -1.75 11.77
C ILE A 7 6.41 -0.42 11.56
N THR A 8 6.88 0.62 12.22
CA THR A 8 6.30 1.96 12.14
C THR A 8 7.09 2.82 11.18
N PHE A 9 6.40 3.53 10.31
CA PHE A 9 6.98 4.45 9.35
C PHE A 9 6.49 5.87 9.64
N ARG A 10 7.42 6.84 9.62
CA ARG A 10 7.04 8.26 9.67
C ARG A 10 6.52 8.65 8.29
N LEU A 11 5.38 9.32 8.27
CA LEU A 11 4.75 9.75 7.03
C LEU A 11 5.02 11.22 6.80
N ARG A 12 5.14 11.59 5.52
CA ARG A 12 5.15 13.00 5.13
C ARG A 12 3.76 13.56 5.36
N GLN A 13 3.68 14.72 6.00
CA GLN A 13 2.39 15.40 6.16
C GLN A 13 2.02 16.06 4.82
N ASP A 14 0.85 15.74 4.31
CA ASP A 14 0.32 16.45 3.15
C ASP A 14 -0.27 17.79 3.60
N GLU A 15 -0.43 18.70 2.65
CA GLU A 15 -0.94 20.04 2.93
C GLU A 15 -2.36 20.03 3.48
N ASN A 16 -3.12 18.99 3.17
CA ASN A 16 -4.52 18.84 3.59
C ASN A 16 -4.68 18.11 4.94
N GLY A 17 -3.58 17.65 5.54
CA GLY A 17 -3.62 16.89 6.78
C GLY A 17 -4.34 15.55 6.67
N PHE A 18 -4.45 15.01 5.46
CA PHE A 18 -5.16 13.74 5.21
C PHE A 18 -4.43 12.55 5.84
N SER A 19 -3.11 12.51 5.72
CA SER A 19 -2.30 11.40 6.24
C SER A 19 -2.09 11.51 7.73
N PRO A 20 -2.15 10.39 8.48
CA PRO A 20 -1.71 10.37 9.87
C PRO A 20 -0.20 10.60 9.97
N PRO A 21 0.36 10.90 11.17
CA PRO A 21 1.81 11.11 11.32
C PRO A 21 2.65 9.86 11.11
N VAL A 22 2.08 8.70 11.35
CA VAL A 22 2.78 7.41 11.20
C VAL A 22 1.85 6.37 10.62
N GLU A 23 2.43 5.35 10.00
CA GLU A 23 1.73 4.15 9.57
C GLU A 23 2.49 2.94 10.09
N THR A 24 1.75 1.97 10.64
CA THR A 24 2.33 0.71 11.13
C THR A 24 1.95 -0.42 10.18
N LEU A 25 2.97 -1.12 9.70
CA LEU A 25 2.83 -2.23 8.74
C LEU A 25 3.39 -3.51 9.35
N TRP A 26 2.82 -4.64 8.95
CA TRP A 26 3.39 -5.93 9.32
C TRP A 26 4.62 -6.23 8.47
N GLY A 27 5.70 -6.62 9.14
CA GLY A 27 6.91 -7.10 8.50
C GLY A 27 7.15 -8.56 8.85
N LYS A 28 7.55 -9.35 7.86
CA LYS A 28 7.90 -10.75 8.02
C LYS A 28 9.42 -10.88 8.15
N GLU A 29 9.89 -11.64 9.13
CA GLU A 29 11.32 -11.87 9.36
C GLU A 29 12.01 -12.45 8.12
N THR A 30 13.27 -12.03 7.93
CA THR A 30 14.18 -12.56 6.91
C THR A 30 15.39 -13.20 7.60
N ASN A 31 16.35 -13.65 6.83
CA ASN A 31 17.61 -14.18 7.38
C ASN A 31 18.51 -13.10 7.98
N HIS A 32 18.21 -11.82 7.68
CA HIS A 32 18.92 -10.67 8.23
C HIS A 32 18.12 -10.08 9.40
N PRO A 33 18.71 -9.89 10.60
CA PRO A 33 17.94 -9.53 11.80
C PRO A 33 17.26 -8.17 11.77
N ARG A 34 17.72 -7.24 10.91
CA ARG A 34 17.13 -5.90 10.79
C ARG A 34 16.28 -5.73 9.55
N ASN A 35 16.21 -6.74 8.69
CA ASN A 35 15.48 -6.64 7.42
C ASN A 35 14.20 -7.45 7.49
N PHE A 36 13.11 -6.84 7.03
CA PHE A 36 11.80 -7.46 7.02
C PHE A 36 11.13 -7.27 5.66
N ILE A 37 10.36 -8.28 5.25
CA ILE A 37 9.51 -8.17 4.06
C ILE A 37 8.19 -7.55 4.50
N ILE A 38 7.79 -6.46 3.85
CA ILE A 38 6.51 -5.80 4.13
C ILE A 38 5.37 -6.69 3.65
N ASP A 39 4.57 -7.17 4.60
CA ASP A 39 3.46 -8.09 4.35
C ASP A 39 2.12 -7.36 4.20
N SER A 40 1.96 -6.20 4.82
CA SER A 40 0.79 -5.35 4.65
C SER A 40 0.87 -4.55 3.35
N ILE A 41 -0.30 -4.16 2.83
CA ILE A 41 -0.38 -3.21 1.73
C ILE A 41 -0.49 -1.82 2.35
N PRO A 42 0.49 -0.92 2.13
CA PRO A 42 0.45 0.42 2.75
C PRO A 42 -0.73 1.26 2.27
N PHE A 43 -1.30 2.06 3.17
CA PHE A 43 -2.37 3.00 2.83
C PHE A 43 -1.86 4.42 2.60
N PHE A 44 -0.74 4.80 3.21
CA PHE A 44 -0.28 6.19 3.23
C PHE A 44 1.16 6.40 2.79
N THR A 45 2.03 5.39 2.92
CA THR A 45 3.43 5.56 2.53
C THR A 45 3.56 5.79 1.03
N THR A 46 4.52 6.64 0.65
CA THR A 46 4.84 6.90 -0.75
C THR A 46 6.21 6.35 -1.16
N ASP A 47 6.93 5.79 -0.19
CA ASP A 47 8.30 5.30 -0.40
C ASP A 47 8.41 3.78 -0.28
N VAL A 48 7.40 3.13 0.29
CA VAL A 48 7.42 1.69 0.58
C VAL A 48 6.20 1.03 -0.06
N SER A 49 6.42 -0.08 -0.74
CA SER A 49 5.36 -0.89 -1.34
C SER A 49 5.28 -2.27 -0.71
N HIS A 50 4.17 -2.94 -0.94
CA HIS A 50 3.94 -4.32 -0.52
C HIS A 50 5.05 -5.23 -1.07
N GLY A 51 5.61 -6.06 -0.22
CA GLY A 51 6.66 -7.00 -0.60
C GLY A 51 8.07 -6.43 -0.59
N ASP A 52 8.24 -5.13 -0.35
CA ASP A 52 9.58 -4.53 -0.22
C ASP A 52 10.30 -5.14 0.99
N ILE A 53 11.61 -5.25 0.87
CA ILE A 53 12.46 -5.56 2.02
C ILE A 53 12.94 -4.24 2.59
N VAL A 54 12.62 -3.98 3.85
CA VAL A 54 12.99 -2.74 4.53
C VAL A 54 14.02 -3.01 5.62
N GLU A 55 14.94 -2.09 5.78
CA GLU A 55 15.89 -2.08 6.88
C GLU A 55 15.28 -1.26 8.02
N THR A 56 15.42 -1.77 9.24
CA THR A 56 14.78 -1.19 10.42
C THR A 56 15.81 -0.77 11.46
N VAL A 57 15.37 0.08 12.38
CA VAL A 57 16.11 0.46 13.56
C VAL A 57 15.16 0.39 14.78
N CYS A 58 15.68 -0.10 15.90
CA CYS A 58 14.90 -0.17 17.13
C CYS A 58 15.19 1.07 18.01
N GLU A 59 14.12 1.73 18.46
CA GLU A 59 14.18 2.77 19.48
C GLU A 59 13.26 2.36 20.62
N GLY A 60 13.84 1.94 21.75
CA GLY A 60 13.08 1.37 22.84
C GLY A 60 12.40 0.09 22.40
N LYS A 61 11.06 0.04 22.54
CA LYS A 61 10.25 -1.12 22.12
C LYS A 61 9.70 -0.99 20.70
N ARG A 62 9.96 0.14 20.03
CA ARG A 62 9.40 0.42 18.71
C ARG A 62 10.42 0.12 17.62
N VAL A 63 9.96 -0.58 16.59
CA VAL A 63 10.74 -0.88 15.38
C VAL A 63 10.34 0.12 14.31
N TRP A 64 11.31 0.91 13.85
CA TRP A 64 11.10 1.92 12.82
C TRP A 64 11.64 1.46 11.49
N GLY A 65 10.86 1.65 10.44
CA GLY A 65 11.34 1.49 9.07
C GLY A 65 12.27 2.63 8.71
N GLU A 66 13.47 2.31 8.24
CA GLU A 66 14.48 3.31 7.93
C GLU A 66 14.64 3.54 6.44
N ARG A 67 14.76 2.47 5.66
CA ARG A 67 14.88 2.57 4.21
C ARG A 67 14.49 1.25 3.54
N VAL A 68 14.18 1.34 2.25
CA VAL A 68 13.96 0.16 1.41
C VAL A 68 15.31 -0.39 0.99
N ALA A 69 15.61 -1.62 1.43
CA ALA A 69 16.83 -2.32 1.06
C ALA A 69 16.69 -3.00 -0.30
N ARG A 70 15.48 -3.49 -0.62
CA ARG A 70 15.20 -4.13 -1.90
C ARG A 70 13.74 -3.88 -2.31
N LYS A 71 13.55 -3.36 -3.51
CA LYS A 71 12.22 -3.11 -4.07
C LYS A 71 11.59 -4.39 -4.58
N SER A 72 10.29 -4.58 -4.31
CA SER A 72 9.55 -5.77 -4.70
C SER A 72 9.09 -5.80 -6.15
N GLY A 73 8.98 -4.66 -6.78
CA GLY A 73 8.39 -4.55 -8.11
C GLY A 73 6.88 -4.35 -8.09
N ASN A 74 6.22 -4.41 -6.93
CA ASN A 74 4.79 -4.12 -6.81
C ASN A 74 4.56 -2.61 -6.85
N SER A 75 3.60 -2.18 -7.66
CA SER A 75 3.10 -0.80 -7.61
C SER A 75 1.98 -0.69 -6.58
N LEU A 76 1.81 0.50 -6.04
CA LEU A 76 0.83 0.78 -4.99
C LEU A 76 -0.06 1.94 -5.41
N ILE A 77 -1.37 1.68 -5.47
CA ILE A 77 -2.39 2.69 -5.75
C ILE A 77 -3.38 2.70 -4.59
N ARG A 78 -3.85 3.89 -4.24
CA ARG A 78 -4.87 4.08 -3.21
C ARG A 78 -6.14 4.60 -3.87
N VAL A 79 -7.26 3.92 -3.62
CA VAL A 79 -8.59 4.31 -4.15
C VAL A 79 -9.46 4.78 -3.01
N ARG A 80 -10.02 5.97 -3.14
CA ARG A 80 -11.00 6.50 -2.21
C ARG A 80 -12.38 6.40 -2.84
N PHE A 81 -13.34 5.83 -2.11
CA PHE A 81 -14.70 5.66 -2.60
C PHE A 81 -15.56 6.86 -2.16
N LEU A 82 -16.09 7.59 -3.15
CA LEU A 82 -17.04 8.65 -2.95
C LEU A 82 -18.46 8.08 -2.88
N ASP A 83 -18.68 6.95 -3.55
CA ASP A 83 -19.91 6.17 -3.51
C ASP A 83 -19.55 4.73 -3.16
N LYS A 84 -19.98 4.27 -1.97
CA LYS A 84 -19.70 2.91 -1.49
C LYS A 84 -20.43 1.82 -2.28
N SER A 85 -21.46 2.16 -3.01
CA SER A 85 -22.28 1.16 -3.72
C SER A 85 -21.47 0.37 -4.74
N ILE A 86 -20.37 0.93 -5.27
CA ILE A 86 -19.52 0.27 -6.26
C ILE A 86 -18.30 -0.42 -5.64
N TYR A 87 -18.13 -0.39 -4.33
CA TYR A 87 -16.96 -0.95 -3.67
C TYR A 87 -16.74 -2.42 -4.00
N SER A 88 -17.77 -3.24 -3.86
CA SER A 88 -17.67 -4.68 -4.11
C SER A 88 -17.32 -4.99 -5.58
N GLU A 89 -17.89 -4.24 -6.52
CA GLU A 89 -17.58 -4.38 -7.94
C GLU A 89 -16.13 -4.05 -8.24
N VAL A 90 -15.67 -2.91 -7.77
CA VAL A 90 -14.30 -2.44 -8.02
C VAL A 90 -13.28 -3.39 -7.39
N LYS A 91 -13.50 -3.78 -6.15
CA LYS A 91 -12.63 -4.73 -5.46
C LYS A 91 -12.51 -6.04 -6.23
N LYS A 92 -13.65 -6.60 -6.65
CA LYS A 92 -13.70 -7.84 -7.41
C LYS A 92 -12.98 -7.72 -8.75
N ASP A 93 -13.23 -6.65 -9.48
CA ASP A 93 -12.60 -6.43 -10.79
C ASP A 93 -11.08 -6.35 -10.67
N LEU A 94 -10.57 -5.65 -9.64
CA LEU A 94 -9.14 -5.53 -9.40
C LEU A 94 -8.52 -6.87 -8.98
N GLU A 95 -9.19 -7.63 -8.13
CA GLU A 95 -8.72 -8.96 -7.73
C GLU A 95 -8.66 -9.93 -8.92
N LEU A 96 -9.66 -9.90 -9.80
CA LEU A 96 -9.68 -10.70 -11.02
C LEU A 96 -8.56 -10.30 -11.98
N SER A 97 -8.10 -9.06 -11.92
CA SER A 97 -6.99 -8.58 -12.73
C SER A 97 -5.61 -8.95 -12.14
N GLY A 98 -5.58 -9.60 -10.98
CA GLY A 98 -4.35 -10.06 -10.34
C GLY A 98 -3.85 -9.17 -9.20
N CYS A 99 -4.59 -8.14 -8.84
CA CYS A 99 -4.21 -7.24 -7.74
C CYS A 99 -4.60 -7.83 -6.39
N LYS A 100 -3.82 -7.48 -5.36
CA LYS A 100 -4.19 -7.71 -3.96
C LYS A 100 -4.65 -6.39 -3.37
N SER A 101 -5.54 -6.45 -2.39
CA SER A 101 -6.06 -5.23 -1.79
C SER A 101 -6.30 -5.38 -0.29
N GLU A 102 -6.29 -4.25 0.41
CA GLU A 102 -6.68 -4.13 1.81
C GLU A 102 -7.56 -2.89 1.96
N TRP A 103 -8.57 -2.99 2.83
CA TRP A 103 -9.55 -1.95 3.07
C TRP A 103 -9.31 -1.26 4.41
N LEU A 104 -9.40 0.07 4.42
CA LEU A 104 -9.35 0.87 5.65
C LEU A 104 -10.65 1.66 5.77
N ASP A 105 -11.57 1.14 6.60
CA ASP A 105 -12.92 1.66 6.72
C ASP A 105 -12.98 3.10 7.22
N ARG A 106 -12.14 3.44 8.19
CA ARG A 106 -12.07 4.79 8.75
C ARG A 106 -11.89 5.89 7.70
N TYR A 107 -11.12 5.61 6.65
CA TYR A 107 -10.82 6.57 5.59
C TYR A 107 -11.58 6.28 4.29
N GLN A 108 -12.31 5.17 4.23
CA GLN A 108 -13.02 4.73 3.02
C GLN A 108 -12.08 4.54 1.83
N ILE A 109 -10.92 3.98 2.09
CA ILE A 109 -9.87 3.76 1.08
C ILE A 109 -9.53 2.28 0.93
N LEU A 110 -9.22 1.92 -0.31
CA LEU A 110 -8.73 0.61 -0.70
C LEU A 110 -7.28 0.77 -1.18
N ALA A 111 -6.36 0.11 -0.50
CA ALA A 111 -4.98 0.06 -0.95
C ALA A 111 -4.82 -1.14 -1.89
N ILE A 112 -4.20 -0.93 -3.03
CA ILE A 112 -4.06 -1.92 -4.09
C ILE A 112 -2.59 -2.17 -4.37
N SER A 113 -2.18 -3.43 -4.28
CA SER A 113 -0.86 -3.88 -4.69
C SER A 113 -0.96 -4.50 -6.07
N ILE A 114 -0.23 -3.96 -7.03
CA ILE A 114 -0.24 -4.41 -8.42
C ILE A 114 1.07 -5.14 -8.68
N PRO A 115 1.04 -6.48 -8.85
CA PRO A 115 2.27 -7.24 -9.06
C PRO A 115 2.90 -6.94 -10.42
N PRO A 116 4.22 -7.18 -10.57
CA PRO A 116 4.92 -6.84 -11.81
C PRO A 116 4.39 -7.56 -13.06
N GLY A 117 3.74 -8.71 -12.88
CA GLY A 117 3.13 -9.44 -14.00
C GLY A 117 1.78 -8.91 -14.47
N THR A 118 1.18 -7.96 -13.73
CA THR A 118 -0.10 -7.35 -14.09
C THR A 118 0.15 -6.07 -14.88
N ASP A 119 -0.63 -5.86 -15.93
CA ASP A 119 -0.52 -4.68 -16.78
C ASP A 119 -1.03 -3.44 -16.03
N LEU A 120 -0.10 -2.59 -15.60
CA LEU A 120 -0.42 -1.37 -14.88
C LEU A 120 -1.32 -0.44 -15.68
N SER A 121 -1.09 -0.31 -16.99
CA SER A 121 -1.87 0.61 -17.81
C SER A 121 -3.35 0.21 -17.89
N LYS A 122 -3.66 -1.08 -17.86
CA LYS A 122 -5.05 -1.55 -17.81
C LYS A 122 -5.72 -1.20 -16.47
N ILE A 123 -4.99 -1.30 -15.38
CA ILE A 123 -5.50 -0.90 -14.07
C ILE A 123 -5.74 0.61 -14.04
N GLN A 124 -4.81 1.40 -14.58
CA GLN A 124 -4.96 2.86 -14.66
C GLN A 124 -6.17 3.26 -15.50
N GLU A 125 -6.36 2.64 -16.66
CA GLU A 125 -7.52 2.91 -17.53
C GLU A 125 -8.84 2.56 -16.83
N TYR A 126 -8.88 1.43 -16.14
CA TYR A 126 -10.05 1.01 -15.36
C TYR A 126 -10.39 2.04 -14.28
N LEU A 127 -9.40 2.45 -13.49
CA LEU A 127 -9.62 3.43 -12.41
C LEU A 127 -9.98 4.80 -12.95
N GLU A 128 -9.37 5.23 -14.05
CA GLU A 128 -9.72 6.50 -14.69
C GLU A 128 -11.16 6.50 -15.19
N SER A 129 -11.64 5.39 -15.74
CA SER A 129 -13.03 5.28 -16.20
C SER A 129 -14.01 5.43 -15.04
N LYS A 130 -13.71 4.86 -13.88
CA LYS A 130 -14.54 4.99 -12.68
C LYS A 130 -14.44 6.40 -12.08
N ALA A 131 -13.26 7.01 -12.09
CA ALA A 131 -13.04 8.35 -11.57
C ALA A 131 -13.80 9.41 -12.39
N ARG A 132 -13.87 9.23 -13.71
CA ARG A 132 -14.63 10.15 -14.59
C ARG A 132 -16.13 10.18 -14.27
N THR A 133 -16.67 9.13 -13.69
CA THR A 133 -18.07 9.11 -13.27
C THR A 133 -18.31 9.78 -11.91
N GLY A 134 -17.22 10.23 -11.24
CA GLY A 134 -17.33 10.86 -9.92
C GLY A 134 -17.52 9.89 -8.76
N LEU A 135 -17.37 8.59 -8.98
CA LEU A 135 -17.63 7.57 -7.96
C LEU A 135 -16.41 7.24 -7.11
N ILE A 136 -15.22 7.50 -7.65
CA ILE A 136 -13.95 7.28 -6.94
C ILE A 136 -12.96 8.40 -7.23
N GLU A 137 -11.96 8.50 -6.36
CA GLU A 137 -10.70 9.21 -6.59
C GLU A 137 -9.58 8.22 -6.38
N PHE A 138 -8.46 8.36 -7.07
CA PHE A 138 -7.32 7.49 -6.81
C PHE A 138 -6.00 8.24 -6.92
N GLU A 139 -5.00 7.73 -6.21
CA GLU A 139 -3.64 8.26 -6.20
C GLU A 139 -2.64 7.14 -6.40
N GLU A 140 -1.67 7.39 -7.26
CA GLU A 140 -0.56 6.48 -7.47
C GLU A 140 0.53 6.79 -6.45
N LEU A 141 0.65 5.94 -5.42
CA LEU A 141 1.57 6.18 -4.31
C LEU A 141 2.99 5.74 -4.61
N VAL A 142 3.14 4.56 -5.22
CA VAL A 142 4.45 4.01 -5.61
C VAL A 142 4.30 3.32 -6.96
N LEU A 143 5.08 3.73 -7.93
CA LEU A 143 5.08 3.10 -9.25
C LEU A 143 6.39 2.35 -9.47
N ARG A 144 6.28 1.06 -9.78
CA ARG A 144 7.41 0.14 -9.97
C ARG A 144 7.37 -0.59 -11.33
N HIS A 145 6.31 -0.38 -12.08
CA HIS A 145 6.12 -0.99 -13.41
C HIS A 145 6.91 -0.25 -14.49
#